data_d877a90d5cafdd19b13d0b92eca01b76
#
_entry.id   d877a90d5cafdd19b13d0b92eca01b76
#
_cell.length_a   1.000
_cell.length_b   1.000
_cell.length_c   1.000
_cell.angle_alpha   90.00
_cell.angle_beta   90.00
_cell.angle_gamma   90.00
#
_symmetry.space_group_name_H-M   'P 1'
#
loop_
_entity.id
_entity.type
_entity.pdbx_description
1 polymer ?
#
loop_
_entity_poly.entity_id
_entity_poly.type
_entity_poly.pdbx_seq_one_letter_code
_entity_poly.pdbx_strand_id
1 'polypeptide(L)'
;MGLTIILVFAIFLGLLTITSVFFLDPTTGLIFGLVGAFFIVLLQYLIGPVIVRATSRLHYLSPGENRWLEAKVSQMASTSGIPMPRLAISPDPTPNAFVFGRTQKSATLAVHQGLLQRLNEDEIEGVIAHELGHVKHRDFIVVTMISAIPLVAYLIARSVLWGGYVSGIGGRGSNRNNSAGALIVIAIVAYVVYILTTLLALRLTRLRESYADAYSAYLTKQPRELESALVKIAYGLSLAPGEPHGARAFFIEDPAQAKQDVAQIMDQKSKYDLDHDGVLSERELELAMEAEAKSNWRKAAQLFMTHPPTYKRILMLREIEQEMNTGTFQESNVYDHV
;
A
#
# COMPACT_ATOMS: atom_id res chain seq x y z
N MET A 1 -11.03 1.55 -10.96
CA MET A 1 -10.54 0.32 -10.28
C MET A 1 -10.71 -0.96 -11.10
N GLY A 2 -11.92 -1.37 -11.49
CA GLY A 2 -12.13 -2.60 -12.30
C GLY A 2 -11.34 -2.66 -13.60
N LEU A 3 -11.29 -1.57 -14.37
CA LEU A 3 -10.53 -1.50 -15.61
C LEU A 3 -9.02 -1.72 -15.40
N THR A 4 -8.43 -1.17 -14.34
CA THR A 4 -7.01 -1.37 -14.01
C THR A 4 -6.71 -2.83 -13.70
N ILE A 5 -7.58 -3.50 -12.94
CA ILE A 5 -7.45 -4.92 -12.62
C ILE A 5 -7.51 -5.76 -13.89
N ILE A 6 -8.52 -5.52 -14.75
CA ILE A 6 -8.68 -6.24 -16.03
C ILE A 6 -7.46 -6.05 -16.92
N LEU A 7 -6.94 -4.82 -17.03
CA LEU A 7 -5.76 -4.50 -17.84
C LEU A 7 -4.51 -5.24 -17.33
N VAL A 8 -4.28 -5.23 -16.03
CA VAL A 8 -3.15 -5.92 -15.40
C VAL A 8 -3.21 -7.43 -15.67
N PHE A 9 -4.38 -8.04 -15.47
CA PHE A 9 -4.55 -9.47 -15.78
C PHE A 9 -4.41 -9.78 -17.28
N ALA A 10 -4.93 -8.94 -18.17
CA ALA A 10 -4.81 -9.13 -19.62
C ALA A 10 -3.35 -9.06 -20.08
N ILE A 11 -2.56 -8.09 -19.58
CA ILE A 11 -1.13 -7.97 -19.87
C ILE A 11 -0.38 -9.21 -19.36
N PHE A 12 -0.70 -9.65 -18.14
CA PHE A 12 -0.08 -10.82 -17.54
C PHE A 12 -0.37 -12.10 -18.31
N LEU A 13 -1.63 -12.33 -18.67
CA LEU A 13 -2.02 -13.49 -19.46
C LEU A 13 -1.35 -13.48 -20.84
N GLY A 14 -1.26 -12.31 -21.47
CA GLY A 14 -0.53 -12.14 -22.74
C GLY A 14 0.94 -12.52 -22.60
N LEU A 15 1.61 -12.07 -21.53
CA LEU A 15 3.01 -12.40 -21.27
C LEU A 15 3.20 -13.92 -21.08
N LEU A 16 2.36 -14.55 -20.27
CA LEU A 16 2.42 -15.99 -20.03
C LEU A 16 2.21 -16.76 -21.33
N THR A 17 1.24 -16.37 -22.15
CA THR A 17 0.94 -16.99 -23.44
C THR A 17 2.15 -16.90 -24.37
N ILE A 18 2.73 -15.69 -24.55
CA ILE A 18 3.91 -15.48 -25.41
C ILE A 18 5.08 -16.33 -24.93
N THR A 19 5.37 -16.32 -23.64
CA THR A 19 6.48 -17.08 -23.07
C THR A 19 6.28 -18.58 -23.26
N SER A 20 5.07 -19.06 -23.10
CA SER A 20 4.71 -20.47 -23.21
C SER A 20 4.80 -21.00 -24.63
N VAL A 21 4.34 -20.22 -25.62
CA VAL A 21 4.45 -20.54 -27.04
C VAL A 21 5.91 -20.71 -27.48
N PHE A 22 6.85 -20.02 -26.82
CA PHE A 22 8.27 -20.09 -27.14
C PHE A 22 8.99 -21.33 -26.58
N PHE A 23 8.58 -21.84 -25.43
CA PHE A 23 9.25 -22.93 -24.72
C PHE A 23 8.53 -24.28 -24.81
N LEU A 24 7.25 -24.27 -25.11
CA LEU A 24 6.36 -25.42 -25.17
C LEU A 24 5.50 -25.30 -26.42
N ASP A 25 4.78 -26.37 -26.78
CA ASP A 25 3.67 -26.18 -27.72
C ASP A 25 2.63 -25.19 -27.13
N PRO A 26 1.92 -24.44 -27.99
CA PRO A 26 1.05 -23.33 -27.52
C PRO A 26 0.01 -23.74 -26.47
N THR A 27 -0.54 -24.95 -26.58
CA THR A 27 -1.58 -25.44 -25.67
C THR A 27 -1.00 -25.82 -24.32
N THR A 28 0.06 -26.60 -24.31
CA THR A 28 0.77 -27.02 -23.08
C THR A 28 1.31 -25.79 -22.34
N GLY A 29 1.94 -24.86 -23.07
CA GLY A 29 2.48 -23.65 -22.49
C GLY A 29 1.42 -22.76 -21.83
N LEU A 30 0.27 -22.58 -22.46
CA LEU A 30 -0.84 -21.81 -21.89
C LEU A 30 -1.34 -22.46 -20.59
N ILE A 31 -1.52 -23.78 -20.58
CA ILE A 31 -1.99 -24.51 -19.40
C ILE A 31 -0.98 -24.36 -18.24
N PHE A 32 0.31 -24.60 -18.48
CA PHE A 32 1.34 -24.46 -17.45
C PHE A 32 1.46 -23.00 -16.94
N GLY A 33 1.33 -22.02 -17.82
CA GLY A 33 1.31 -20.61 -17.43
C GLY A 33 0.15 -20.27 -16.52
N LEU A 34 -1.08 -20.67 -16.88
CA LEU A 34 -2.29 -20.42 -16.09
C LEU A 34 -2.23 -21.13 -14.73
N VAL A 35 -1.83 -22.40 -14.71
CA VAL A 35 -1.70 -23.19 -13.49
C VAL A 35 -0.62 -22.61 -12.59
N GLY A 36 0.54 -22.25 -13.14
CA GLY A 36 1.63 -21.60 -12.38
C GLY A 36 1.21 -20.26 -11.77
N ALA A 37 0.55 -19.40 -12.54
CA ALA A 37 0.01 -18.14 -12.04
C ALA A 37 -0.99 -18.33 -10.90
N PHE A 38 -1.91 -19.28 -11.07
CA PHE A 38 -2.88 -19.62 -10.02
C PHE A 38 -2.18 -20.07 -8.73
N PHE A 39 -1.18 -20.96 -8.83
CA PHE A 39 -0.45 -21.43 -7.65
C PHE A 39 0.33 -20.30 -6.95
N ILE A 40 0.95 -19.37 -7.69
CA ILE A 40 1.66 -18.22 -7.10
C ILE A 40 0.70 -17.32 -6.34
N VAL A 41 -0.44 -16.96 -6.94
CA VAL A 41 -1.46 -16.14 -6.28
C VAL A 41 -2.01 -16.84 -5.05
N LEU A 42 -2.32 -18.14 -5.16
CA LEU A 42 -2.81 -18.94 -4.05
C LEU A 42 -1.78 -19.02 -2.92
N LEU A 43 -0.52 -19.24 -3.23
CA LEU A 43 0.57 -19.28 -2.26
C LEU A 43 0.71 -17.94 -1.51
N GLN A 44 0.72 -16.82 -2.22
CA GLN A 44 0.75 -15.49 -1.60
C GLN A 44 -0.45 -15.24 -0.69
N TYR A 45 -1.65 -15.61 -1.15
CA TYR A 45 -2.87 -15.49 -0.37
C TYR A 45 -2.86 -16.33 0.92
N LEU A 46 -2.28 -17.53 0.86
CA LEU A 46 -2.21 -18.43 2.01
C LEU A 46 -1.10 -18.06 2.99
N ILE A 47 0.08 -17.67 2.47
CA ILE A 47 1.28 -17.42 3.29
C ILE A 47 1.33 -15.97 3.81
N GLY A 48 0.81 -14.98 3.06
CA GLY A 48 0.90 -13.56 3.41
C GLY A 48 0.54 -13.26 4.87
N PRO A 49 -0.67 -13.60 5.34
CA PRO A 49 -1.07 -13.33 6.73
C PRO A 49 -0.23 -14.08 7.78
N VAL A 50 0.35 -15.25 7.42
CA VAL A 50 1.23 -16.02 8.31
C VAL A 50 2.56 -15.28 8.50
N ILE A 51 3.13 -14.74 7.42
CA ILE A 51 4.36 -13.94 7.47
C ILE A 51 4.14 -12.70 8.33
N VAL A 52 3.06 -11.95 8.07
CA VAL A 52 2.73 -10.74 8.86
C VAL A 52 2.63 -11.08 10.34
N ARG A 53 1.89 -12.11 10.70
CA ARG A 53 1.77 -12.58 12.07
C ARG A 53 3.11 -12.94 12.71
N ALA A 54 3.99 -13.61 11.96
CA ALA A 54 5.29 -14.08 12.47
C ALA A 54 6.28 -12.92 12.66
N THR A 55 6.20 -11.87 11.82
CA THR A 55 7.16 -10.75 11.83
C THR A 55 6.75 -9.60 12.73
N SER A 56 5.45 -9.39 13.00
CA SER A 56 4.93 -8.21 13.71
C SER A 56 4.82 -8.37 15.22
N ARG A 57 5.25 -9.49 15.82
CA ARG A 57 5.27 -9.73 17.29
C ARG A 57 3.94 -9.38 17.98
N LEU A 58 2.82 -9.78 17.39
CA LEU A 58 1.49 -9.38 17.80
C LEU A 58 1.05 -10.05 19.12
N HIS A 59 0.59 -9.23 20.06
CA HIS A 59 -0.19 -9.66 21.21
C HIS A 59 -1.68 -9.52 20.88
N TYR A 60 -2.40 -10.63 20.79
CA TYR A 60 -3.84 -10.65 20.55
C TYR A 60 -4.59 -10.31 21.83
N LEU A 61 -5.46 -9.31 21.78
CA LEU A 61 -6.23 -8.88 22.94
C LEU A 61 -7.30 -9.90 23.32
N SER A 62 -7.37 -10.19 24.60
CA SER A 62 -8.49 -10.93 25.19
C SER A 62 -9.71 -10.00 25.38
N PRO A 63 -10.95 -10.52 25.36
CA PRO A 63 -12.13 -9.71 25.61
C PRO A 63 -12.02 -8.92 26.91
N GLY A 64 -12.22 -7.60 26.85
CA GLY A 64 -12.14 -6.68 27.97
C GLY A 64 -10.74 -6.22 28.36
N GLU A 65 -9.67 -6.66 27.71
CA GLU A 65 -8.28 -6.26 27.99
C GLU A 65 -8.03 -4.79 27.60
N ASN A 66 -8.61 -4.31 26.51
CA ASN A 66 -8.65 -2.90 26.14
C ASN A 66 -10.09 -2.53 25.76
N ARG A 67 -10.90 -2.20 26.79
CA ARG A 67 -12.33 -1.94 26.62
C ARG A 67 -12.64 -0.78 25.70
N TRP A 68 -11.82 0.27 25.73
CA TRP A 68 -12.01 1.44 24.88
C TRP A 68 -11.84 1.05 23.40
N LEU A 69 -10.72 0.46 23.05
CA LEU A 69 -10.42 0.05 21.68
C LEU A 69 -11.45 -0.97 21.17
N GLU A 70 -11.82 -1.94 22.01
CA GLU A 70 -12.82 -2.96 21.68
C GLU A 70 -14.19 -2.33 21.39
N ALA A 71 -14.64 -1.41 22.24
CA ALA A 71 -15.92 -0.72 22.06
C ALA A 71 -15.95 0.13 20.78
N LYS A 72 -14.88 0.91 20.52
CA LYS A 72 -14.78 1.75 19.32
C LYS A 72 -14.74 0.93 18.03
N VAL A 73 -13.90 -0.09 17.96
CA VAL A 73 -13.82 -0.97 16.77
C VAL A 73 -15.13 -1.73 16.57
N SER A 74 -15.77 -2.21 17.63
CA SER A 74 -17.07 -2.90 17.55
C SER A 74 -18.16 -2.00 16.99
N GLN A 75 -18.24 -0.76 17.49
CA GLN A 75 -19.19 0.23 17.01
C GLN A 75 -18.98 0.54 15.53
N MET A 76 -17.75 0.85 15.13
CA MET A 76 -17.41 1.18 13.74
C MET A 76 -17.62 0.00 12.79
N ALA A 77 -17.25 -1.21 13.20
CA ALA A 77 -17.47 -2.43 12.41
C ALA A 77 -18.96 -2.68 12.18
N SER A 78 -19.79 -2.50 13.23
CA SER A 78 -21.24 -2.62 13.13
C SER A 78 -21.83 -1.59 12.16
N THR A 79 -21.43 -0.31 12.27
CA THR A 79 -21.87 0.77 11.37
C THR A 79 -21.45 0.48 9.93
N SER A 80 -20.25 -0.08 9.74
CA SER A 80 -19.71 -0.47 8.42
C SER A 80 -20.36 -1.72 7.85
N GLY A 81 -21.13 -2.48 8.64
CA GLY A 81 -21.72 -3.76 8.23
C GLY A 81 -20.67 -4.84 7.95
N ILE A 82 -19.54 -4.81 8.66
CA ILE A 82 -18.47 -5.80 8.58
C ILE A 82 -18.34 -6.58 9.88
N PRO A 83 -17.86 -7.84 9.83
CA PRO A 83 -17.51 -8.56 11.05
C PRO A 83 -16.44 -7.81 11.85
N MET A 84 -16.57 -7.78 13.17
CA MET A 84 -15.54 -7.20 14.03
C MET A 84 -14.21 -7.93 13.81
N PRO A 85 -13.12 -7.22 13.43
CA PRO A 85 -11.81 -7.85 13.28
C PRO A 85 -11.25 -8.27 14.63
N ARG A 86 -10.33 -9.23 14.64
CA ARG A 86 -9.53 -9.51 15.84
C ARG A 86 -8.66 -8.31 16.14
N LEU A 87 -8.50 -8.00 17.42
CA LEU A 87 -7.65 -6.93 17.88
C LEU A 87 -6.29 -7.47 18.33
N ALA A 88 -5.22 -6.79 17.93
CA ALA A 88 -3.89 -7.09 18.39
C ALA A 88 -3.08 -5.80 18.61
N ILE A 89 -2.15 -5.83 19.56
CA ILE A 89 -1.18 -4.76 19.80
C ILE A 89 0.22 -5.28 19.46
N SER A 90 0.97 -4.49 18.70
CA SER A 90 2.39 -4.70 18.46
C SER A 90 3.20 -3.84 19.45
N PRO A 91 4.25 -4.37 20.11
CA PRO A 91 5.10 -3.59 20.98
C PRO A 91 6.03 -2.60 20.27
N ASP A 92 5.87 -2.46 18.94
CA ASP A 92 6.69 -1.57 18.12
C ASP A 92 6.47 -0.10 18.53
N PRO A 93 7.55 0.69 18.79
CA PRO A 93 7.46 2.09 19.16
C PRO A 93 7.18 3.02 17.97
N THR A 94 7.21 2.54 16.73
CA THR A 94 6.85 3.33 15.55
C THR A 94 5.32 3.52 15.49
N PRO A 95 4.82 4.74 15.18
CA PRO A 95 3.39 4.97 15.06
C PRO A 95 2.85 4.31 13.80
N ASN A 96 2.05 3.26 13.96
CA ASN A 96 1.42 2.55 12.84
C ASN A 96 0.17 1.78 13.30
N ALA A 97 -0.74 1.56 12.38
CA ALA A 97 -1.79 0.56 12.48
C ALA A 97 -1.94 -0.12 11.11
N PHE A 98 -2.43 -1.35 11.09
CA PHE A 98 -2.68 -2.06 9.84
C PHE A 98 -3.67 -3.18 10.03
N VAL A 99 -4.35 -3.53 8.94
CA VAL A 99 -5.21 -4.72 8.88
C VAL A 99 -4.60 -5.77 7.98
N PHE A 100 -4.75 -7.03 8.38
CA PHE A 100 -4.35 -8.17 7.57
C PHE A 100 -5.32 -9.34 7.76
N GLY A 101 -5.35 -10.24 6.81
CA GLY A 101 -6.25 -11.38 6.85
C GLY A 101 -6.41 -12.01 5.48
N ARG A 102 -7.31 -13.00 5.37
CA ARG A 102 -7.69 -13.59 4.08
C ARG A 102 -9.11 -13.20 3.67
N THR A 103 -9.95 -12.94 4.64
CA THR A 103 -11.36 -12.57 4.44
C THR A 103 -11.75 -11.55 5.50
N GLN A 104 -12.85 -10.83 5.30
CA GLN A 104 -13.40 -9.92 6.33
C GLN A 104 -13.59 -10.62 7.69
N LYS A 105 -14.02 -11.90 7.68
CA LYS A 105 -14.23 -12.70 8.91
C LYS A 105 -12.94 -13.09 9.63
N SER A 106 -11.81 -13.15 8.91
CA SER A 106 -10.50 -13.50 9.46
C SER A 106 -9.57 -12.28 9.58
N ALA A 107 -10.10 -11.08 9.39
CA ALA A 107 -9.35 -9.85 9.51
C ALA A 107 -8.82 -9.65 10.93
N THR A 108 -7.61 -9.15 11.04
CA THR A 108 -6.99 -8.71 12.29
C THR A 108 -6.59 -7.25 12.12
N LEU A 109 -7.02 -6.39 13.03
CA LEU A 109 -6.55 -5.02 13.18
C LEU A 109 -5.41 -5.03 14.20
N ALA A 110 -4.23 -4.68 13.77
CA ALA A 110 -3.06 -4.55 14.61
C ALA A 110 -2.74 -3.06 14.81
N VAL A 111 -2.54 -2.66 16.07
CA VAL A 111 -2.18 -1.27 16.42
C VAL A 111 -0.84 -1.30 17.11
N HIS A 112 0.09 -0.46 16.70
CA HIS A 112 1.39 -0.32 17.34
C HIS A 112 1.26 0.47 18.65
N GLN A 113 2.03 0.08 19.64
CA GLN A 113 2.09 0.82 20.91
C GLN A 113 2.55 2.26 20.71
N GLY A 114 3.45 2.49 19.75
CA GLY A 114 3.90 3.84 19.39
C GLY A 114 2.80 4.74 18.85
N LEU A 115 1.77 4.20 18.19
CA LEU A 115 0.60 4.96 17.75
C LEU A 115 -0.27 5.34 18.96
N LEU A 116 -0.58 4.38 19.82
CA LEU A 116 -1.39 4.62 21.03
C LEU A 116 -0.77 5.63 22.00
N GLN A 117 0.56 5.81 21.96
CA GLN A 117 1.27 6.76 22.82
C GLN A 117 1.35 8.18 22.26
N ARG A 118 1.20 8.34 20.94
CA ARG A 118 1.38 9.62 20.25
C ARG A 118 0.09 10.31 19.83
N LEU A 119 -0.95 9.53 19.57
CA LEU A 119 -2.22 10.04 19.11
C LEU A 119 -3.22 10.15 20.27
N ASN A 120 -4.10 11.13 20.18
CA ASN A 120 -5.28 11.21 21.06
C ASN A 120 -6.36 10.20 20.62
N GLU A 121 -7.43 10.06 21.40
CA GLU A 121 -8.49 9.09 21.13
C GLU A 121 -9.21 9.33 19.80
N ASP A 122 -9.51 10.59 19.45
CA ASP A 122 -10.21 10.93 18.22
C ASP A 122 -9.32 10.68 16.98
N GLU A 123 -8.04 10.97 17.06
CA GLU A 123 -7.06 10.64 16.02
C GLU A 123 -6.93 9.12 15.82
N ILE A 124 -6.90 8.36 16.91
CA ILE A 124 -6.89 6.89 16.86
C ILE A 124 -8.17 6.38 16.21
N GLU A 125 -9.32 6.98 16.49
CA GLU A 125 -10.58 6.65 15.83
C GLU A 125 -10.50 6.90 14.32
N GLY A 126 -9.92 8.02 13.89
CA GLY A 126 -9.67 8.31 12.47
C GLY A 126 -8.82 7.23 11.78
N VAL A 127 -7.72 6.81 12.43
CA VAL A 127 -6.85 5.74 11.92
C VAL A 127 -7.58 4.39 11.89
N ILE A 128 -8.31 4.04 12.94
CA ILE A 128 -9.09 2.79 12.98
C ILE A 128 -10.14 2.77 11.87
N ALA A 129 -10.84 3.88 11.64
CA ALA A 129 -11.85 3.99 10.60
C ALA A 129 -11.24 3.83 9.20
N HIS A 130 -10.02 4.37 8.96
CA HIS A 130 -9.23 4.15 7.75
C HIS A 130 -8.94 2.65 7.56
N GLU A 131 -8.43 1.98 8.58
CA GLU A 131 -8.14 0.53 8.54
C GLU A 131 -9.40 -0.32 8.30
N LEU A 132 -10.54 0.07 8.87
CA LEU A 132 -11.81 -0.60 8.62
C LEU A 132 -12.31 -0.36 7.18
N GLY A 133 -11.94 0.74 6.54
CA GLY A 133 -12.14 1.00 5.11
C GLY A 133 -11.49 -0.10 4.26
N HIS A 134 -10.25 -0.49 4.58
CA HIS A 134 -9.56 -1.60 3.91
C HIS A 134 -10.26 -2.95 4.12
N VAL A 135 -10.78 -3.20 5.33
CA VAL A 135 -11.58 -4.42 5.60
C VAL A 135 -12.88 -4.41 4.80
N LYS A 136 -13.60 -3.28 4.77
CA LYS A 136 -14.85 -3.09 4.03
C LYS A 136 -14.69 -3.43 2.56
N HIS A 137 -13.61 -2.96 1.95
CA HIS A 137 -13.28 -3.14 0.54
C HIS A 137 -12.53 -4.44 0.22
N ARG A 138 -12.20 -5.26 1.23
CA ARG A 138 -11.44 -6.51 1.07
C ARG A 138 -10.07 -6.28 0.42
N ASP A 139 -9.40 -5.21 0.81
CA ASP A 139 -8.16 -4.72 0.21
C ASP A 139 -7.04 -5.75 0.24
N PHE A 140 -6.94 -6.53 1.32
CA PHE A 140 -5.97 -7.61 1.44
C PHE A 140 -6.09 -8.67 0.33
N ILE A 141 -7.29 -8.94 -0.21
CA ILE A 141 -7.47 -9.86 -1.35
C ILE A 141 -6.94 -9.21 -2.62
N VAL A 142 -7.40 -7.98 -2.91
CA VAL A 142 -7.08 -7.26 -4.15
C VAL A 142 -5.59 -6.98 -4.25
N VAL A 143 -4.97 -6.48 -3.17
CA VAL A 143 -3.52 -6.19 -3.13
C VAL A 143 -2.71 -7.47 -3.31
N THR A 144 -3.09 -8.59 -2.65
CA THR A 144 -2.41 -9.87 -2.82
C THR A 144 -2.46 -10.34 -4.27
N MET A 145 -3.63 -10.27 -4.92
CA MET A 145 -3.78 -10.71 -6.31
C MET A 145 -2.97 -9.86 -7.28
N ILE A 146 -2.93 -8.54 -7.08
CA ILE A 146 -2.27 -7.61 -7.98
C ILE A 146 -0.75 -7.61 -7.80
N SER A 147 -0.25 -7.72 -6.58
CA SER A 147 1.20 -7.77 -6.31
C SER A 147 1.89 -9.03 -6.85
N ALA A 148 1.13 -10.10 -7.09
CA ALA A 148 1.66 -11.30 -7.71
C ALA A 148 2.12 -11.08 -9.17
N ILE A 149 1.46 -10.18 -9.90
CA ILE A 149 1.65 -10.01 -11.34
C ILE A 149 3.03 -9.41 -11.69
N PRO A 150 3.48 -8.30 -11.07
CA PRO A 150 4.83 -7.81 -11.27
C PRO A 150 5.90 -8.84 -10.88
N LEU A 151 5.67 -9.57 -9.78
CA LEU A 151 6.60 -10.60 -9.32
C LEU A 151 6.80 -11.68 -10.39
N VAL A 152 5.72 -12.20 -10.96
CA VAL A 152 5.80 -13.23 -12.01
C VAL A 152 6.47 -12.69 -13.27
N ALA A 153 6.13 -11.48 -13.70
CA ALA A 153 6.77 -10.84 -14.86
C ALA A 153 8.28 -10.66 -14.63
N TYR A 154 8.69 -10.25 -13.43
CA TYR A 154 10.09 -10.17 -13.04
C TYR A 154 10.80 -11.53 -13.07
N LEU A 155 10.16 -12.57 -12.50
CA LEU A 155 10.73 -13.92 -12.48
C LEU A 155 10.92 -14.47 -13.89
N ILE A 156 9.97 -14.22 -14.81
CA ILE A 156 10.11 -14.61 -16.22
C ILE A 156 11.29 -13.88 -16.86
N ALA A 157 11.35 -12.55 -16.74
CA ALA A 157 12.45 -11.76 -17.29
C ALA A 157 13.81 -12.25 -16.80
N ARG A 158 13.93 -12.47 -15.49
CA ARG A 158 15.17 -12.96 -14.86
C ARG A 158 15.53 -14.37 -15.30
N SER A 159 14.55 -15.28 -15.41
CA SER A 159 14.79 -16.67 -15.83
C SER A 159 15.27 -16.76 -17.27
N VAL A 160 14.69 -15.96 -18.17
CA VAL A 160 15.11 -15.90 -19.57
C VAL A 160 16.53 -15.34 -19.71
N LEU A 161 16.86 -14.26 -18.98
CA LEU A 161 18.22 -13.69 -18.97
C LEU A 161 19.24 -14.68 -18.42
N TRP A 162 18.92 -15.36 -17.30
CA TRP A 162 19.81 -16.34 -16.69
C TRP A 162 20.00 -17.57 -17.58
N GLY A 163 18.92 -18.11 -18.15
CA GLY A 163 18.97 -19.25 -19.09
C GLY A 163 19.77 -18.93 -20.35
N GLY A 164 19.62 -17.73 -20.90
CA GLY A 164 20.42 -17.23 -22.03
C GLY A 164 21.90 -17.12 -21.69
N TYR A 165 22.23 -16.61 -20.51
CA TYR A 165 23.60 -16.49 -19.99
C TYR A 165 24.26 -17.89 -19.84
N VAL A 166 23.60 -18.80 -19.14
CA VAL A 166 24.10 -20.17 -18.90
C VAL A 166 24.25 -20.95 -20.20
N SER A 167 23.30 -20.81 -21.14
CA SER A 167 23.37 -21.45 -22.47
C SER A 167 24.49 -20.87 -23.36
N GLY A 168 24.82 -19.59 -23.19
CA GLY A 168 25.91 -18.91 -23.89
C GLY A 168 27.31 -19.39 -23.48
N ILE A 169 27.46 -19.78 -22.20
CA ILE A 169 28.74 -20.22 -21.64
C ILE A 169 29.07 -21.70 -22.01
N GLY A 170 28.02 -22.53 -22.24
CA GLY A 170 28.19 -24.00 -22.33
C GLY A 170 28.08 -24.65 -23.70
N GLY A 171 27.95 -23.95 -24.83
CA GLY A 171 27.57 -24.61 -26.08
C GLY A 171 28.22 -24.15 -27.38
N ARG A 172 29.06 -25.01 -27.92
CA ARG A 172 29.58 -25.00 -29.28
C ARG A 172 28.58 -25.71 -30.23
N GLY A 173 27.63 -24.98 -30.85
CA GLY A 173 26.69 -25.56 -31.81
C GLY A 173 26.14 -24.55 -32.82
N SER A 174 26.21 -24.86 -34.09
CA SER A 174 26.18 -24.05 -35.29
C SER A 174 24.82 -23.47 -35.75
N ASN A 175 23.73 -23.43 -34.91
CA ASN A 175 22.43 -22.91 -35.37
C ASN A 175 21.78 -21.96 -34.36
N ARG A 176 22.56 -21.22 -33.54
CA ARG A 176 22.15 -20.50 -32.33
C ARG A 176 21.87 -18.99 -32.48
N ASN A 177 22.23 -18.38 -33.64
CA ASN A 177 22.12 -16.91 -33.75
C ASN A 177 20.65 -16.38 -33.71
N ASN A 178 19.69 -17.16 -34.19
CA ASN A 178 18.29 -16.71 -34.17
C ASN A 178 17.61 -16.91 -32.80
N SER A 179 17.97 -17.95 -32.04
CA SER A 179 17.37 -18.22 -30.74
C SER A 179 17.85 -17.27 -29.63
N ALA A 180 19.11 -16.88 -29.63
CA ALA A 180 19.66 -15.93 -28.65
C ALA A 180 19.01 -14.52 -28.78
N GLY A 181 18.84 -14.05 -30.03
CA GLY A 181 18.14 -12.78 -30.27
C GLY A 181 16.70 -12.80 -29.82
N ALA A 182 15.97 -13.89 -30.08
CA ALA A 182 14.60 -14.05 -29.62
C ALA A 182 14.47 -14.07 -28.09
N LEU A 183 15.37 -14.74 -27.37
CA LEU A 183 15.39 -14.75 -25.90
C LEU A 183 15.63 -13.36 -25.32
N ILE A 184 16.53 -12.57 -25.93
CA ILE A 184 16.77 -11.19 -25.51
C ILE A 184 15.50 -10.34 -25.70
N VAL A 185 14.81 -10.47 -26.82
CA VAL A 185 13.54 -9.75 -27.09
C VAL A 185 12.47 -10.13 -26.04
N ILE A 186 12.32 -11.43 -25.75
CA ILE A 186 11.37 -11.89 -24.70
C ILE A 186 11.73 -11.31 -23.34
N ALA A 187 13.01 -11.29 -22.98
CA ALA A 187 13.46 -10.72 -21.70
C ALA A 187 13.16 -9.22 -21.61
N ILE A 188 13.40 -8.45 -22.68
CA ILE A 188 13.08 -7.03 -22.74
C ILE A 188 11.58 -6.80 -22.61
N VAL A 189 10.77 -7.54 -23.37
CA VAL A 189 9.29 -7.44 -23.30
C VAL A 189 8.81 -7.77 -21.89
N ALA A 190 9.30 -8.85 -21.28
CA ALA A 190 8.93 -9.23 -19.92
C ALA A 190 9.33 -8.17 -18.89
N TYR A 191 10.48 -7.51 -19.08
CA TYR A 191 10.92 -6.44 -18.20
C TYR A 191 10.08 -5.18 -18.35
N VAL A 192 9.69 -4.82 -19.58
CA VAL A 192 8.74 -3.72 -19.83
C VAL A 192 7.38 -4.02 -19.18
N VAL A 193 6.88 -5.24 -19.33
CA VAL A 193 5.63 -5.69 -18.68
C VAL A 193 5.74 -5.62 -17.16
N TYR A 194 6.86 -6.03 -16.59
CA TYR A 194 7.14 -5.89 -15.16
C TYR A 194 7.01 -4.42 -14.70
N ILE A 195 7.65 -3.48 -15.41
CA ILE A 195 7.58 -2.06 -15.06
C ILE A 195 6.14 -1.55 -15.16
N LEU A 196 5.46 -1.82 -16.27
CA LEU A 196 4.08 -1.35 -16.49
C LEU A 196 3.11 -1.90 -15.43
N THR A 197 3.19 -3.19 -15.14
CA THR A 197 2.33 -3.83 -14.13
C THR A 197 2.65 -3.35 -12.72
N THR A 198 3.92 -3.05 -12.42
CA THR A 198 4.32 -2.42 -11.15
C THR A 198 3.69 -1.04 -11.00
N LEU A 199 3.79 -0.18 -12.00
CA LEU A 199 3.19 1.16 -11.96
C LEU A 199 1.67 1.12 -11.81
N LEU A 200 1.00 0.18 -12.51
CA LEU A 200 -0.44 -0.02 -12.37
C LEU A 200 -0.83 -0.53 -10.98
N ALA A 201 -0.07 -1.46 -10.42
CA ALA A 201 -0.27 -1.96 -9.06
C ALA A 201 -0.11 -0.84 -8.01
N LEU A 202 0.95 -0.02 -8.13
CA LEU A 202 1.19 1.13 -7.27
C LEU A 202 0.07 2.18 -7.38
N ARG A 203 -0.40 2.45 -8.61
CA ARG A 203 -1.55 3.35 -8.79
C ARG A 203 -2.79 2.82 -8.08
N LEU A 204 -3.08 1.53 -8.21
CA LEU A 204 -4.24 0.94 -7.56
C LEU A 204 -4.13 1.00 -6.04
N THR A 205 -2.95 0.74 -5.49
CA THR A 205 -2.73 0.87 -4.04
C THR A 205 -3.04 2.30 -3.59
N ARG A 206 -2.53 3.32 -4.28
CA ARG A 206 -2.84 4.73 -3.96
C ARG A 206 -4.33 5.08 -4.03
N LEU A 207 -5.06 4.58 -5.03
CA LEU A 207 -6.53 4.79 -5.11
C LEU A 207 -7.26 4.17 -3.91
N ARG A 208 -6.76 3.06 -3.38
CA ARG A 208 -7.33 2.38 -2.21
C ARG A 208 -7.08 3.14 -0.93
N GLU A 209 -5.89 3.73 -0.78
CA GLU A 209 -5.57 4.64 0.32
C GLU A 209 -6.50 5.86 0.32
N SER A 210 -6.67 6.52 -0.85
CA SER A 210 -7.61 7.64 -0.97
C SER A 210 -9.04 7.23 -0.60
N TYR A 211 -9.47 6.02 -1.02
CA TYR A 211 -10.76 5.49 -0.60
C TYR A 211 -10.84 5.30 0.92
N ALA A 212 -9.82 4.70 1.54
CA ALA A 212 -9.82 4.45 2.98
C ALA A 212 -9.85 5.76 3.79
N ASP A 213 -9.15 6.80 3.31
CA ASP A 213 -9.20 8.15 3.91
C ASP A 213 -10.60 8.76 3.82
N ALA A 214 -11.21 8.76 2.62
CA ALA A 214 -12.56 9.27 2.42
C ALA A 214 -13.60 8.45 3.22
N TYR A 215 -13.41 7.13 3.33
CA TYR A 215 -14.25 6.28 4.15
C TYR A 215 -14.08 6.56 5.64
N SER A 216 -12.87 6.82 6.12
CA SER A 216 -12.61 7.26 7.49
C SER A 216 -13.37 8.55 7.80
N ALA A 217 -13.27 9.55 6.93
CA ALA A 217 -14.00 10.80 7.05
C ALA A 217 -15.52 10.57 7.09
N TYR A 218 -16.05 9.70 6.23
CA TYR A 218 -17.46 9.32 6.23
C TYR A 218 -17.90 8.67 7.54
N LEU A 219 -17.10 7.73 8.06
CA LEU A 219 -17.45 6.92 9.24
C LEU A 219 -17.35 7.71 10.53
N THR A 220 -16.31 8.52 10.71
CA THR A 220 -16.07 9.31 11.93
C THR A 220 -16.82 10.65 11.92
N LYS A 221 -17.10 11.20 10.76
CA LYS A 221 -17.57 12.59 10.57
C LYS A 221 -16.55 13.64 11.05
N GLN A 222 -15.30 13.25 11.20
CA GLN A 222 -14.20 14.06 11.74
C GLN A 222 -12.94 13.93 10.87
N PRO A 223 -12.94 14.44 9.60
CA PRO A 223 -11.79 14.30 8.70
C PRO A 223 -10.52 14.94 9.25
N ARG A 224 -10.61 15.99 10.07
CA ARG A 224 -9.45 16.66 10.68
C ARG A 224 -8.66 15.77 11.64
N GLU A 225 -9.32 14.84 12.31
CA GLU A 225 -8.64 13.94 13.23
C GLU A 225 -7.73 12.97 12.50
N LEU A 226 -8.16 12.47 11.33
CA LEU A 226 -7.27 11.69 10.47
C LEU A 226 -6.15 12.55 9.88
N GLU A 227 -6.43 13.82 9.48
CA GLU A 227 -5.42 14.76 9.00
C GLU A 227 -4.31 14.95 10.04
N SER A 228 -4.67 15.29 11.29
CA SER A 228 -3.75 15.43 12.42
C SER A 228 -2.97 14.13 12.69
N ALA A 229 -3.67 12.98 12.69
CA ALA A 229 -3.04 11.69 12.86
C ALA A 229 -1.96 11.42 11.81
N LEU A 230 -2.23 11.68 10.53
CA LEU A 230 -1.28 11.47 9.43
C LEU A 230 -0.03 12.33 9.59
N VAL A 231 -0.17 13.60 9.99
CA VAL A 231 0.98 14.49 10.26
C VAL A 231 1.84 13.95 11.40
N LYS A 232 1.22 13.55 12.51
CA LYS A 232 1.93 12.98 13.67
C LYS A 232 2.60 11.64 13.35
N ILE A 233 1.95 10.80 12.55
CA ILE A 233 2.52 9.53 12.10
C ILE A 233 3.73 9.78 11.20
N ALA A 234 3.62 10.65 10.19
CA ALA A 234 4.71 10.97 9.29
C ALA A 234 5.93 11.53 10.06
N TYR A 235 5.69 12.46 10.99
CA TYR A 235 6.75 12.99 11.84
C TYR A 235 7.37 11.92 12.74
N GLY A 236 6.55 11.10 13.40
CA GLY A 236 7.02 10.01 14.26
C GLY A 236 7.82 8.95 13.50
N LEU A 237 7.44 8.62 12.27
CA LEU A 237 8.18 7.71 11.39
C LEU A 237 9.53 8.31 10.96
N SER A 238 9.60 9.63 10.73
CA SER A 238 10.85 10.31 10.36
C SER A 238 11.91 10.23 11.46
N LEU A 239 11.48 10.18 12.71
CA LEU A 239 12.36 10.08 13.89
C LEU A 239 12.75 8.64 14.26
N ALA A 240 12.12 7.63 13.64
CA ALA A 240 12.38 6.24 13.97
C ALA A 240 13.83 5.84 13.66
N PRO A 241 14.58 5.23 14.58
CA PRO A 241 15.94 4.75 14.36
C PRO A 241 15.90 3.52 13.42
N GLY A 242 16.59 3.62 12.27
CA GLY A 242 16.67 2.52 11.31
C GLY A 242 15.44 2.36 10.43
N GLU A 243 15.31 1.19 9.80
CA GLU A 243 14.08 0.82 9.08
C GLU A 243 13.09 0.18 10.05
N PRO A 244 11.80 0.59 10.04
CA PRO A 244 10.78 -0.02 10.87
C PRO A 244 10.67 -1.53 10.61
N HIS A 245 10.36 -2.31 11.64
CA HIS A 245 10.12 -3.74 11.52
C HIS A 245 8.80 -4.00 10.78
N GLY A 246 8.82 -4.91 9.81
CA GLY A 246 7.64 -5.29 9.03
C GLY A 246 7.71 -4.88 7.56
N ALA A 247 6.72 -5.32 6.78
CA ALA A 247 6.66 -4.98 5.37
C ALA A 247 6.13 -3.54 5.20
N ARG A 248 6.83 -2.71 4.44
CA ARG A 248 6.45 -1.29 4.15
C ARG A 248 5.00 -1.14 3.68
N ALA A 249 4.49 -2.12 2.95
CA ALA A 249 3.12 -2.13 2.45
C ALA A 249 2.02 -2.18 3.54
N PHE A 250 2.40 -2.39 4.80
CA PHE A 250 1.48 -2.41 5.95
C PHE A 250 1.63 -1.18 6.85
N PHE A 251 2.31 -0.14 6.39
CA PHE A 251 2.34 1.13 7.10
C PHE A 251 1.27 2.06 6.51
N ILE A 252 0.60 2.81 7.37
CA ILE A 252 -0.37 3.84 6.96
C ILE A 252 0.30 4.99 6.17
N GLU A 253 1.62 5.15 6.35
CA GLU A 253 2.47 6.09 5.64
C GLU A 253 3.81 5.41 5.32
N ASP A 254 4.41 5.66 4.14
CA ASP A 254 5.71 5.08 3.78
C ASP A 254 6.83 5.66 4.65
N PRO A 255 7.52 4.85 5.50
CA PRO A 255 8.54 5.36 6.41
C PRO A 255 9.74 6.02 5.71
N ALA A 256 10.11 5.55 4.52
CA ALA A 256 11.20 6.16 3.77
C ALA A 256 10.79 7.51 3.18
N GLN A 257 9.54 7.62 2.72
CA GLN A 257 8.97 8.86 2.23
C GLN A 257 8.82 9.87 3.36
N ALA A 258 8.28 9.45 4.52
CA ALA A 258 8.15 10.29 5.70
C ALA A 258 9.50 10.89 6.15
N LYS A 259 10.57 10.06 6.19
CA LYS A 259 11.92 10.55 6.50
C LYS A 259 12.41 11.60 5.50
N GLN A 260 12.18 11.37 4.21
CA GLN A 260 12.62 12.26 3.15
C GLN A 260 11.86 13.59 3.16
N ASP A 261 10.55 13.54 3.35
CA ASP A 261 9.67 14.71 3.37
C ASP A 261 9.96 15.59 4.59
N VAL A 262 10.08 15.00 5.78
CA VAL A 262 10.40 15.74 6.99
C VAL A 262 11.84 16.30 6.95
N ALA A 263 12.83 15.55 6.44
CA ALA A 263 14.20 16.06 6.31
C ALA A 263 14.26 17.31 5.41
N GLN A 264 13.53 17.33 4.28
CA GLN A 264 13.46 18.50 3.40
C GLN A 264 12.79 19.71 4.06
N ILE A 265 11.73 19.47 4.85
CA ILE A 265 11.07 20.52 5.61
C ILE A 265 12.01 21.08 6.67
N MET A 266 12.75 20.23 7.36
CA MET A 266 13.70 20.64 8.40
C MET A 266 14.90 21.42 7.84
N ASP A 267 15.37 21.11 6.64
CA ASP A 267 16.39 21.90 5.93
C ASP A 267 15.92 23.32 5.62
N GLN A 268 14.61 23.54 5.47
CA GLN A 268 13.99 24.83 5.22
C GLN A 268 13.19 25.34 6.42
N LYS A 269 13.50 24.88 7.62
CA LYS A 269 12.76 25.15 8.86
C LYS A 269 12.46 26.64 9.05
N SER A 270 13.45 27.52 8.87
CA SER A 270 13.30 28.97 9.03
C SER A 270 12.23 29.60 8.11
N LYS A 271 11.87 28.95 7.01
CA LYS A 271 10.82 29.38 6.09
C LYS A 271 9.41 29.07 6.61
N TYR A 272 9.30 28.01 7.44
CA TYR A 272 8.03 27.47 7.91
C TYR A 272 7.78 27.72 9.39
N ASP A 273 8.79 28.12 10.15
CA ASP A 273 8.72 28.55 11.54
C ASP A 273 8.15 29.99 11.57
N LEU A 274 6.82 30.08 11.71
CA LEU A 274 6.08 31.34 11.58
C LEU A 274 6.13 32.19 12.84
N ASP A 275 6.23 31.56 14.01
CA ASP A 275 6.30 32.24 15.30
C ASP A 275 7.76 32.42 15.79
N HIS A 276 8.73 31.87 15.03
CA HIS A 276 10.17 31.97 15.29
C HIS A 276 10.60 31.41 16.64
N ASP A 277 9.88 30.41 17.16
CA ASP A 277 10.22 29.73 18.42
C ASP A 277 11.32 28.68 18.25
N GLY A 278 11.69 28.39 16.98
CA GLY A 278 12.71 27.40 16.63
C GLY A 278 12.23 25.97 16.69
N VAL A 279 10.92 25.69 16.74
CA VAL A 279 10.28 24.38 16.64
C VAL A 279 9.16 24.48 15.62
N LEU A 280 8.97 23.48 14.76
CA LEU A 280 7.79 23.45 13.90
C LEU A 280 6.63 22.87 14.67
N SER A 281 5.62 23.67 14.94
CA SER A 281 4.34 23.23 15.46
C SER A 281 3.63 22.32 14.44
N GLU A 282 2.63 21.58 14.89
CA GLU A 282 1.83 20.69 14.02
C GLU A 282 1.26 21.45 12.81
N ARG A 283 0.73 22.66 13.04
CA ARG A 283 0.18 23.51 11.98
C ARG A 283 1.24 24.02 11.00
N GLU A 284 2.41 24.35 11.47
CA GLU A 284 3.53 24.77 10.62
C GLU A 284 4.08 23.63 9.81
N LEU A 285 4.11 22.41 10.37
CA LEU A 285 4.48 21.19 9.66
C LEU A 285 3.46 20.85 8.56
N GLU A 286 2.17 21.00 8.82
CA GLU A 286 1.12 20.87 7.79
C GLU A 286 1.31 21.85 6.64
N LEU A 287 1.50 23.14 6.95
CA LEU A 287 1.74 24.18 5.95
C LEU A 287 3.01 23.93 5.15
N ALA A 288 4.07 23.46 5.80
CA ALA A 288 5.32 23.10 5.14
C ALA A 288 5.11 21.92 4.18
N MET A 289 4.40 20.87 4.60
CA MET A 289 4.07 19.73 3.76
C MET A 289 3.25 20.16 2.54
N GLU A 290 2.28 21.05 2.69
CA GLU A 290 1.48 21.59 1.60
C GLU A 290 2.32 22.44 0.61
N ALA A 291 3.22 23.29 1.12
CA ALA A 291 4.07 24.12 0.30
C ALA A 291 5.06 23.32 -0.55
N GLU A 292 5.70 22.31 0.06
CA GLU A 292 6.63 21.41 -0.62
C GLU A 292 5.95 20.51 -1.68
N ALA A 293 4.67 20.29 -1.52
CA ALA A 293 3.81 19.54 -2.43
C ALA A 293 3.77 20.07 -3.86
N LYS A 294 3.93 21.36 -4.02
CA LYS A 294 3.76 22.05 -5.31
C LYS A 294 4.97 21.87 -6.25
N SER A 295 6.03 21.21 -5.80
CA SER A 295 7.26 20.98 -6.57
C SER A 295 7.06 19.96 -7.71
N ASN A 296 7.47 20.29 -8.93
CA ASN A 296 7.30 19.44 -10.13
C ASN A 296 8.09 18.13 -10.09
N TRP A 297 9.22 18.06 -9.40
CA TRP A 297 10.02 16.86 -9.20
C TRP A 297 9.24 15.77 -8.47
N ARG A 298 8.45 16.15 -7.47
CA ARG A 298 7.65 15.22 -6.69
C ARG A 298 6.54 14.53 -7.50
N LYS A 299 6.03 15.19 -8.54
CA LYS A 299 5.00 14.58 -9.41
C LYS A 299 5.48 13.33 -10.13
N ALA A 300 6.74 13.31 -10.59
CA ALA A 300 7.33 12.14 -11.23
C ALA A 300 7.63 11.03 -10.21
N ALA A 301 8.17 11.39 -9.05
CA ALA A 301 8.46 10.43 -7.97
C ALA A 301 7.20 9.71 -7.45
N GLN A 302 6.04 10.39 -7.44
CA GLN A 302 4.76 9.81 -7.00
C GLN A 302 4.33 8.56 -7.77
N LEU A 303 4.78 8.39 -9.02
CA LEU A 303 4.46 7.19 -9.79
C LEU A 303 5.00 5.91 -9.14
N PHE A 304 6.08 6.02 -8.38
CA PHE A 304 6.77 4.89 -7.73
C PHE A 304 6.45 4.74 -6.25
N MET A 305 5.58 5.58 -5.69
CA MET A 305 5.16 5.52 -4.29
C MET A 305 4.05 4.49 -4.08
N THR A 306 4.08 3.80 -2.95
CA THR A 306 3.02 2.87 -2.51
C THR A 306 1.81 3.61 -1.97
N HIS A 307 2.02 4.73 -1.27
CA HIS A 307 0.97 5.58 -0.70
C HIS A 307 0.90 6.92 -1.44
N PRO A 308 -0.28 7.59 -1.47
CA PRO A 308 -0.33 8.99 -1.86
C PRO A 308 0.52 9.81 -0.89
N PRO A 309 1.23 10.85 -1.34
CA PRO A 309 1.94 11.74 -0.43
C PRO A 309 1.00 12.30 0.65
N THR A 310 1.48 12.41 1.90
CA THR A 310 0.71 12.88 3.07
C THR A 310 -0.07 14.15 2.78
N TYR A 311 0.54 15.11 2.12
CA TYR A 311 -0.12 16.38 1.79
C TYR A 311 -1.33 16.22 0.86
N LYS A 312 -1.32 15.26 -0.08
CA LYS A 312 -2.48 15.00 -0.95
C LYS A 312 -3.63 14.43 -0.16
N ARG A 313 -3.32 13.56 0.79
CA ARG A 313 -4.30 13.00 1.72
C ARG A 313 -4.93 14.12 2.56
N ILE A 314 -4.09 15.04 3.10
CA ILE A 314 -4.52 16.22 3.84
C ILE A 314 -5.45 17.12 3.01
N LEU A 315 -5.04 17.46 1.78
CA LEU A 315 -5.87 18.31 0.90
C LEU A 315 -7.22 17.68 0.60
N MET A 316 -7.25 16.38 0.32
CA MET A 316 -8.49 15.64 0.08
C MET A 316 -9.39 15.63 1.31
N LEU A 317 -8.83 15.40 2.50
CA LEU A 317 -9.60 15.42 3.77
C LEU A 317 -10.21 16.80 4.05
N ARG A 318 -9.50 17.88 3.72
CA ARG A 318 -10.02 19.26 3.82
C ARG A 318 -11.14 19.54 2.82
N GLU A 319 -11.03 19.02 1.61
CA GLU A 319 -12.09 19.11 0.62
C GLU A 319 -13.34 18.37 1.09
N ILE A 320 -13.18 17.15 1.60
CA ILE A 320 -14.27 16.39 2.22
C ILE A 320 -14.89 17.14 3.41
N GLU A 321 -14.08 17.79 4.25
CA GLU A 321 -14.59 18.60 5.36
C GLU A 321 -15.48 19.75 4.87
N GLN A 322 -15.08 20.42 3.80
CA GLN A 322 -15.89 21.50 3.20
C GLN A 322 -17.21 20.95 2.66
N GLU A 323 -17.19 19.81 1.99
CA GLU A 323 -18.40 19.14 1.49
C GLU A 323 -19.32 18.69 2.66
N MET A 324 -18.76 18.20 3.76
CA MET A 324 -19.53 17.86 4.96
C MET A 324 -20.20 19.09 5.56
N ASN A 325 -19.49 20.21 5.66
CA ASN A 325 -20.02 21.47 6.18
C ASN A 325 -21.14 22.05 5.30
N THR A 326 -21.13 21.77 4.01
CA THR A 326 -22.21 22.15 3.07
C THR A 326 -23.33 21.11 2.98
N GLY A 327 -23.18 19.95 3.63
CA GLY A 327 -24.15 18.86 3.62
C GLY A 327 -24.18 18.07 2.31
N THR A 328 -23.17 18.21 1.46
CA THR A 328 -23.09 17.56 0.15
C THR A 328 -22.40 16.19 0.19
N PHE A 329 -21.62 15.90 1.23
CA PHE A 329 -20.87 14.64 1.36
C PHE A 329 -21.76 13.50 1.89
N GLN A 330 -21.83 12.39 1.12
CA GLN A 330 -22.58 11.18 1.45
C GLN A 330 -21.72 9.94 1.19
N GLU A 331 -22.17 8.76 1.63
CA GLU A 331 -21.44 7.49 1.37
C GLU A 331 -21.19 7.25 -0.13
N SER A 332 -22.10 7.62 -1.00
CA SER A 332 -21.95 7.53 -2.45
C SER A 332 -20.81 8.39 -3.01
N ASN A 333 -20.50 9.52 -2.36
CA ASN A 333 -19.48 10.46 -2.80
C ASN A 333 -18.05 10.05 -2.37
N VAL A 334 -17.91 9.05 -1.48
CA VAL A 334 -16.60 8.52 -1.09
C VAL A 334 -15.75 8.13 -2.32
N TYR A 335 -16.41 7.64 -3.38
CA TYR A 335 -15.73 7.26 -4.62
C TYR A 335 -15.39 8.43 -5.54
N ASP A 336 -15.96 9.60 -5.35
CA ASP A 336 -15.70 10.78 -6.18
C ASP A 336 -14.32 11.37 -5.87
N HIS A 337 -13.78 11.07 -4.68
CA HIS A 337 -12.45 11.49 -4.21
C HIS A 337 -11.32 10.48 -4.52
N VAL A 338 -11.59 9.40 -5.30
CA VAL A 338 -10.64 8.28 -5.53
C VAL A 338 -10.07 8.21 -6.95
#